data_b71b75ef9812ee4468aa9c1f0993ee28
#
_entry.id   b71b75ef9812ee4468aa9c1f0993ee28
#
_cell.length_a   1.000
_cell.length_b   1.000
_cell.length_c   1.000
_cell.angle_alpha   90.00
_cell.angle_beta   90.00
_cell.angle_gamma   90.00
#
_symmetry.space_group_name_H-M   'P 1'
#
loop_
_entity.id
_entity.type
_entity.pdbx_description
1 polymer ?
#
loop_
_entity_poly.entity_id
_entity_poly.type
_entity_poly.pdbx_seq_one_letter_code
_entity_poly.pdbx_strand_id
1 'polypeptide(L)'
;ISRGLVGSEMCIRDSDNFKPYKPSRGESYMNEEQLEHFRQLLLGWRADLVNEVTKTVGHMKDEAANFPDPADRATQEEEFSLELRARDRERKLIKKIDGTLERISIDDYGYCDACGIEIGFQRLEARPTATLCIDCKTLAEIKERQELG
;
A
#
# COMPACT_ATOMS: atom_id res chain seq x y z
N ILE A 1 -18.70 -7.59 3.09
CA ILE A 1 -17.97 -7.83 3.34
C ILE A 1 -16.53 -7.91 2.94
N SER A 2 -15.88 -8.69 3.69
CA SER A 2 -14.43 -8.76 3.65
C SER A 2 -13.82 -9.59 2.52
N ARG A 3 -14.63 -10.14 1.64
CA ARG A 3 -14.11 -11.03 0.59
C ARG A 3 -13.14 -10.39 -0.37
N GLY A 4 -13.34 -9.12 -0.68
CA GLY A 4 -12.42 -8.38 -1.51
C GLY A 4 -11.08 -8.11 -0.85
N LEU A 5 -10.95 -8.45 0.43
CA LEU A 5 -9.75 -8.23 1.21
C LEU A 5 -8.87 -9.47 1.31
N VAL A 6 -9.34 -10.60 0.80
CA VAL A 6 -8.57 -11.85 0.80
C VAL A 6 -7.33 -11.65 -0.07
N GLY A 7 -6.16 -11.86 0.50
CA GLY A 7 -4.88 -11.61 -0.15
C GLY A 7 -4.50 -10.15 -0.32
N SER A 8 -5.31 -9.22 0.15
CA SER A 8 -5.02 -7.79 0.06
C SER A 8 -4.29 -7.30 1.32
N GLU A 9 -3.12 -7.82 1.56
CA GLU A 9 -2.24 -7.38 2.64
C GLU A 9 -1.90 -5.89 2.57
N MET A 10 -2.23 -5.26 1.43
CA MET A 10 -2.07 -3.83 1.19
C MET A 10 -3.30 -3.01 1.55
N CYS A 11 -4.34 -3.63 2.10
CA CYS A 11 -5.52 -2.91 2.55
C CYS A 11 -5.27 -2.32 3.93
N ILE A 12 -5.42 -1.02 4.03
CA ILE A 12 -5.18 -0.30 5.27
C ILE A 12 -6.15 -0.69 6.40
N ARG A 13 -7.27 -1.31 6.05
CA ARG A 13 -8.23 -1.80 7.05
C ARG A 13 -7.68 -2.89 7.96
N ASP A 14 -6.61 -3.55 7.54
CA ASP A 14 -5.91 -4.54 8.33
C ASP A 14 -4.97 -3.91 9.37
N SER A 15 -4.80 -2.59 9.33
CA SER A 15 -3.99 -1.86 10.29
C SER A 15 -4.77 -1.59 11.58
N ASP A 16 -4.15 -1.86 12.72
CA ASP A 16 -4.73 -1.58 14.04
C ASP A 16 -4.99 -0.08 14.26
N ASN A 17 -4.35 0.76 13.50
CA ASN A 17 -4.47 2.21 13.58
C ASN A 17 -5.51 2.80 12.63
N PHE A 18 -6.25 1.96 11.91
CA PHE A 18 -7.25 2.43 10.97
C PHE A 18 -8.46 3.04 11.69
N LYS A 19 -8.71 4.30 11.42
CA LYS A 19 -9.90 5.02 11.88
C LYS A 19 -10.69 5.50 10.67
N PRO A 20 -11.85 4.89 10.38
CA PRO A 20 -12.62 5.32 9.22
C PRO A 20 -13.16 6.73 9.40
N TYR A 21 -13.04 7.53 8.36
CA TYR A 21 -13.65 8.85 8.30
C TYR A 21 -15.10 8.72 7.85
N LYS A 22 -16.01 9.41 8.53
CA LYS A 22 -17.42 9.46 8.14
C LYS A 22 -17.71 10.86 7.59
N PRO A 23 -17.89 11.00 6.28
CA PRO A 23 -18.22 12.30 5.72
C PRO A 23 -19.62 12.76 6.17
N SER A 24 -19.72 14.03 6.48
CA SER A 24 -21.01 14.65 6.80
C SER A 24 -21.80 14.92 5.52
N ARG A 25 -23.13 15.04 5.64
CA ARG A 25 -23.96 15.39 4.50
C ARG A 25 -23.58 16.77 3.97
N GLY A 26 -23.35 16.86 2.66
CA GLY A 26 -23.03 18.13 2.00
C GLY A 26 -21.56 18.49 2.00
N GLU A 27 -20.68 17.63 2.50
CA GLU A 27 -19.24 17.84 2.38
C GLU A 27 -18.79 17.77 0.92
N SER A 28 -17.91 18.67 0.55
CA SER A 28 -17.26 18.63 -0.75
C SER A 28 -16.28 17.45 -0.82
N TYR A 29 -16.20 16.82 -2.00
CA TYR A 29 -15.24 15.75 -2.23
C TYR A 29 -13.81 16.28 -2.11
N MET A 30 -12.97 15.58 -1.35
CA MET A 30 -11.57 15.96 -1.09
C MET A 30 -11.43 17.38 -0.53
N ASN A 31 -12.26 17.74 0.45
CA ASN A 31 -12.06 18.96 1.21
C ASN A 31 -10.81 18.86 2.10
N GLU A 32 -10.42 19.96 2.75
CA GLU A 32 -9.22 19.99 3.59
C GLU A 32 -9.23 18.92 4.69
N GLU A 33 -10.38 18.69 5.33
CA GLU A 33 -10.51 17.70 6.38
C GLU A 33 -10.31 16.28 5.85
N GLN A 34 -10.87 15.97 4.71
CA GLN A 34 -10.72 14.67 4.05
C GLN A 34 -9.28 14.45 3.59
N LEU A 35 -8.66 15.45 2.99
CA LEU A 35 -7.26 15.38 2.59
C LEU A 35 -6.34 15.17 3.80
N GLU A 36 -6.57 15.86 4.90
CA GLU A 36 -5.80 15.68 6.12
C GLU A 36 -6.00 14.29 6.72
N HIS A 37 -7.23 13.78 6.70
CA HIS A 37 -7.51 12.41 7.12
C HIS A 37 -6.68 11.39 6.34
N PHE A 38 -6.70 11.48 5.01
CA PHE A 38 -5.92 10.57 4.17
C PHE A 38 -4.41 10.76 4.35
N ARG A 39 -3.97 11.98 4.55
CA ARG A 39 -2.56 12.29 4.81
C ARG A 39 -2.08 11.60 6.10
N GLN A 40 -2.82 11.75 7.19
CA GLN A 40 -2.48 11.11 8.47
C GLN A 40 -2.50 9.58 8.36
N LEU A 41 -3.48 9.05 7.66
CA LEU A 41 -3.63 7.63 7.42
C LEU A 41 -2.45 7.05 6.64
N LEU A 42 -2.02 7.75 5.59
CA LEU A 42 -0.85 7.37 4.78
C LEU A 42 0.45 7.49 5.55
N LEU A 43 0.62 8.53 6.36
CA LEU A 43 1.81 8.70 7.20
C LEU A 43 1.94 7.59 8.23
N GLY A 44 0.84 7.21 8.88
CA GLY A 44 0.81 6.09 9.83
C GLY A 44 1.17 4.78 9.17
N TRP A 45 0.57 4.49 8.02
CA TRP A 45 0.86 3.29 7.25
C TRP A 45 2.32 3.24 6.78
N ARG A 46 2.84 4.37 6.30
CA ARG A 46 4.25 4.48 5.92
C ARG A 46 5.19 4.17 7.08
N ALA A 47 4.91 4.70 8.25
CA ALA A 47 5.71 4.45 9.45
C ALA A 47 5.72 2.96 9.82
N ASP A 48 4.57 2.29 9.77
CA ASP A 48 4.47 0.86 10.03
C ASP A 48 5.29 0.04 9.03
N LEU A 49 5.22 0.37 7.74
CA LEU A 49 5.99 -0.32 6.70
C LEU A 49 7.50 -0.11 6.89
N VAL A 50 7.93 1.09 7.20
CA VAL A 50 9.35 1.38 7.46
C VAL A 50 9.85 0.58 8.65
N ASN A 51 9.07 0.49 9.73
CA ASN A 51 9.42 -0.30 10.90
C ASN A 51 9.56 -1.78 10.57
N GLU A 52 8.63 -2.33 9.78
CA GLU A 52 8.69 -3.74 9.36
C GLU A 52 9.94 -4.03 8.52
N VAL A 53 10.26 -3.17 7.58
CA VAL A 53 11.49 -3.31 6.77
C VAL A 53 12.73 -3.27 7.67
N THR A 54 12.79 -2.33 8.59
CA THR A 54 13.95 -2.18 9.50
C THR A 54 14.12 -3.39 10.40
N LYS A 55 13.03 -3.91 10.97
CA LYS A 55 13.07 -5.11 11.83
C LYS A 55 13.59 -6.32 11.06
N THR A 56 13.10 -6.53 9.86
CA THR A 56 13.50 -7.69 9.05
C THR A 56 14.95 -7.61 8.63
N VAL A 57 15.45 -6.45 8.23
CA VAL A 57 16.86 -6.28 7.90
C VAL A 57 17.74 -6.57 9.13
N GLY A 58 17.34 -6.08 10.31
CA GLY A 58 18.04 -6.37 11.56
C GLY A 58 18.06 -7.86 11.88
N HIS A 59 16.92 -8.54 11.76
CA HIS A 59 16.82 -9.98 11.98
C HIS A 59 17.70 -10.79 11.01
N MET A 60 17.68 -10.44 9.74
CA MET A 60 18.53 -11.09 8.74
C MET A 60 20.02 -10.93 9.03
N LYS A 61 20.45 -9.75 9.49
CA LYS A 61 21.84 -9.52 9.89
C LYS A 61 22.24 -10.36 11.09
N ASP A 62 21.37 -10.46 12.09
CA ASP A 62 21.63 -11.26 13.29
C ASP A 62 21.73 -12.74 12.95
N GLU A 63 20.86 -13.26 12.11
CA GLU A 63 20.91 -14.65 11.66
C GLU A 63 22.14 -14.96 10.79
N ALA A 64 22.52 -14.02 9.93
CA ALA A 64 23.70 -14.18 9.09
C ALA A 64 25.01 -14.23 9.90
N ALA A 65 25.03 -13.66 11.10
CA ALA A 65 26.16 -13.73 12.01
C ALA A 65 26.33 -15.12 12.65
N ASN A 66 25.30 -15.95 12.65
CA ASN A 66 25.34 -17.32 13.08
C ASN A 66 25.70 -18.21 11.89
N PHE A 67 26.81 -18.95 11.98
CA PHE A 67 27.27 -19.79 10.87
C PHE A 67 26.65 -21.18 10.94
N PRO A 68 25.52 -21.43 10.27
CA PRO A 68 24.88 -22.73 10.26
C PRO A 68 25.66 -23.72 9.43
N ASP A 69 25.38 -25.01 9.59
CA ASP A 69 25.97 -26.04 8.74
C ASP A 69 25.52 -25.88 7.27
N PRO A 70 26.13 -26.58 6.29
CA PRO A 70 25.78 -26.40 4.88
C PRO A 70 24.31 -26.64 4.54
N ALA A 71 23.62 -27.57 5.20
CA ALA A 71 22.20 -27.85 4.97
C ALA A 71 21.33 -26.71 5.52
N ASP A 72 21.62 -26.24 6.72
CA ASP A 72 20.92 -25.12 7.34
C ASP A 72 21.20 -23.82 6.60
N ARG A 73 22.39 -23.65 6.02
CA ARG A 73 22.73 -22.50 5.19
C ARG A 73 21.87 -22.43 3.93
N ALA A 74 21.64 -23.56 3.26
CA ALA A 74 20.79 -23.60 2.05
C ALA A 74 19.34 -23.18 2.39
N THR A 75 18.79 -23.66 3.49
CA THR A 75 17.46 -23.28 3.98
C THR A 75 17.42 -21.80 4.34
N GLN A 76 18.44 -21.29 5.03
CA GLN A 76 18.55 -19.88 5.41
C GLN A 76 18.59 -18.96 4.18
N GLU A 77 19.36 -19.32 3.16
CA GLU A 77 19.45 -18.55 1.91
C GLU A 77 18.08 -18.48 1.20
N GLU A 78 17.34 -19.59 1.19
CA GLU A 78 16.01 -19.62 0.60
C GLU A 78 15.02 -18.73 1.38
N GLU A 79 15.02 -18.80 2.70
CA GLU A 79 14.21 -17.95 3.56
C GLU A 79 14.54 -16.47 3.36
N PHE A 80 15.83 -16.13 3.30
CA PHE A 80 16.28 -14.76 3.05
C PHE A 80 15.83 -14.25 1.69
N SER A 81 15.87 -15.10 0.67
CA SER A 81 15.37 -14.74 -0.67
C SER A 81 13.90 -14.35 -0.63
N LEU A 82 13.06 -15.13 0.06
CA LEU A 82 11.64 -14.86 0.21
C LEU A 82 11.38 -13.56 1.00
N GLU A 83 12.13 -13.36 2.10
CA GLU A 83 12.00 -12.15 2.90
C GLU A 83 12.42 -10.91 2.11
N LEU A 84 13.50 -10.97 1.35
CA LEU A 84 13.95 -9.87 0.50
C LEU A 84 12.90 -9.47 -0.53
N ARG A 85 12.24 -10.44 -1.15
CA ARG A 85 11.13 -10.18 -2.10
C ARG A 85 9.97 -9.47 -1.41
N ALA A 86 9.62 -9.88 -0.19
CA ALA A 86 8.59 -9.23 0.59
C ALA A 86 8.98 -7.78 0.92
N ARG A 87 10.23 -7.54 1.31
CA ARG A 87 10.74 -6.20 1.61
C ARG A 87 10.78 -5.31 0.37
N ASP A 88 11.11 -5.86 -0.79
CA ASP A 88 11.06 -5.11 -2.05
C ASP A 88 9.66 -4.64 -2.38
N ARG A 89 8.64 -5.47 -2.17
CA ARG A 89 7.24 -5.08 -2.33
C ARG A 89 6.85 -3.95 -1.38
N GLU A 90 7.26 -4.04 -0.13
CA GLU A 90 7.00 -3.01 0.87
C GLU A 90 7.70 -1.69 0.53
N ARG A 91 8.94 -1.73 0.06
CA ARG A 91 9.66 -0.53 -0.39
C ARG A 91 8.97 0.13 -1.57
N LYS A 92 8.47 -0.64 -2.53
CA LYS A 92 7.69 -0.12 -3.66
C LYS A 92 6.39 0.52 -3.18
N LEU A 93 5.75 -0.07 -2.18
CA LEU A 93 4.54 0.49 -1.58
C LEU A 93 4.84 1.81 -0.85
N ILE A 94 5.95 1.88 -0.12
CA ILE A 94 6.41 3.12 0.52
C ILE A 94 6.59 4.23 -0.52
N LYS A 95 7.19 3.94 -1.67
CA LYS A 95 7.34 4.90 -2.77
C LYS A 95 5.99 5.36 -3.31
N LYS A 96 5.02 4.47 -3.43
CA LYS A 96 3.65 4.83 -3.84
C LYS A 96 2.99 5.74 -2.82
N ILE A 97 3.18 5.47 -1.54
CA ILE A 97 2.67 6.31 -0.46
C ILE A 97 3.30 7.70 -0.54
N ASP A 98 4.60 7.80 -0.73
CA ASP A 98 5.30 9.08 -0.86
C ASP A 98 4.79 9.88 -2.06
N GLY A 99 4.58 9.24 -3.21
CA GLY A 99 3.98 9.87 -4.39
C GLY A 99 2.56 10.35 -4.13
N THR A 100 1.78 9.58 -3.38
CA THR A 100 0.41 9.94 -3.01
C THR A 100 0.39 11.14 -2.05
N LEU A 101 1.29 11.17 -1.08
CA LEU A 101 1.44 12.32 -0.17
C LEU A 101 1.80 13.60 -0.93
N GLU A 102 2.65 13.49 -1.95
CA GLU A 102 2.97 14.61 -2.82
C GLU A 102 1.74 15.11 -3.59
N ARG A 103 0.91 14.19 -4.11
CA ARG A 103 -0.35 14.56 -4.78
C ARG A 103 -1.33 15.25 -3.83
N ILE A 104 -1.39 14.85 -2.58
CA ILE A 104 -2.19 15.54 -1.56
C ILE A 104 -1.69 16.98 -1.37
N SER A 105 -0.38 17.18 -1.35
CA SER A 105 0.24 18.50 -1.17
C SER A 105 -0.09 19.47 -2.29
N ILE A 106 -0.30 18.98 -3.52
CA ILE A 106 -0.62 19.81 -4.69
C ILE A 106 -2.12 19.77 -5.04
N ASP A 107 -2.96 19.28 -4.13
CA ASP A 107 -4.41 19.17 -4.30
C ASP A 107 -4.86 18.36 -5.53
N ASP A 108 -4.06 17.40 -5.94
CA ASP A 108 -4.34 16.51 -7.09
C ASP A 108 -4.76 15.10 -6.66
N TYR A 109 -5.05 14.91 -5.39
CA TYR A 109 -5.43 13.62 -4.83
C TYR A 109 -6.93 13.33 -5.00
N GLY A 110 -7.25 12.08 -5.26
CA GLY A 110 -8.65 11.62 -5.28
C GLY A 110 -9.30 11.55 -6.65
N TYR A 111 -8.57 11.90 -7.70
CA TYR A 111 -9.07 11.88 -9.08
C TYR A 111 -8.33 10.84 -9.91
N CYS A 112 -9.05 10.20 -10.83
CA CYS A 112 -8.49 9.18 -11.71
C CYS A 112 -7.48 9.79 -12.69
N ASP A 113 -6.31 9.18 -12.80
CA ASP A 113 -5.27 9.63 -13.74
C ASP A 113 -5.66 9.41 -15.20
N ALA A 114 -6.53 8.43 -15.49
CA ALA A 114 -6.90 8.08 -16.85
C ALA A 114 -8.09 8.89 -17.36
N CYS A 115 -9.15 9.04 -16.57
CA CYS A 115 -10.40 9.70 -17.00
C CYS A 115 -10.75 10.98 -16.25
N GLY A 116 -10.03 11.30 -15.18
CA GLY A 116 -10.22 12.54 -14.43
C GLY A 116 -11.43 12.59 -13.50
N ILE A 117 -12.21 11.52 -13.40
CA ILE A 117 -13.36 11.48 -12.49
C ILE A 117 -12.94 11.21 -11.05
N GLU A 118 -13.83 11.47 -10.12
CA GLU A 118 -13.60 11.14 -8.71
C GLU A 118 -13.43 9.63 -8.54
N ILE A 119 -12.35 9.22 -7.87
CA ILE A 119 -12.11 7.80 -7.55
C ILE A 119 -13.18 7.28 -6.59
N GLY A 120 -13.62 8.11 -5.67
CA GLY A 120 -14.60 7.76 -4.68
C GLY A 120 -14.00 7.54 -3.30
N PHE A 121 -14.68 8.06 -2.29
CA PHE A 121 -14.22 8.04 -0.91
C PHE A 121 -14.02 6.61 -0.38
N GLN A 122 -14.97 5.73 -0.66
CA GLN A 122 -14.91 4.34 -0.18
C GLN A 122 -13.73 3.57 -0.76
N ARG A 123 -13.45 3.78 -2.04
CA ARG A 123 -12.31 3.15 -2.69
C ARG A 123 -10.98 3.66 -2.13
N LEU A 124 -10.89 4.95 -1.86
CA LEU A 124 -9.70 5.56 -1.26
C LEU A 124 -9.50 5.12 0.20
N GLU A 125 -10.57 4.91 0.96
CA GLU A 125 -10.44 4.34 2.31
C GLU A 125 -9.89 2.92 2.28
N ALA A 126 -10.30 2.12 1.31
CA ALA A 126 -9.79 0.77 1.15
C ALA A 126 -8.35 0.76 0.59
N ARG A 127 -8.07 1.66 -0.34
CA ARG A 127 -6.76 1.81 -0.99
C ARG A 127 -6.39 3.28 -1.15
N PRO A 128 -5.79 3.88 -0.13
CA PRO A 128 -5.42 5.30 -0.19
C PRO A 128 -4.43 5.66 -1.31
N THR A 129 -3.68 4.69 -1.81
CA THR A 129 -2.73 4.89 -2.92
C THR A 129 -3.34 4.70 -4.30
N ALA A 130 -4.65 4.48 -4.41
CA ALA A 130 -5.31 4.28 -5.70
C ALA A 130 -5.18 5.52 -6.59
N THR A 131 -4.82 5.31 -7.84
CA THR A 131 -4.67 6.37 -8.85
C THR A 131 -5.68 6.26 -9.98
N LEU A 132 -6.43 5.17 -10.04
CA LEU A 132 -7.44 4.91 -11.05
C LEU A 132 -8.79 4.64 -10.39
N CYS A 133 -9.87 5.10 -11.04
CA CYS A 133 -11.21 4.69 -10.63
C CYS A 133 -11.42 3.20 -10.91
N ILE A 134 -12.49 2.63 -10.37
CA ILE A 134 -12.74 1.20 -10.50
C ILE A 134 -12.86 0.77 -11.96
N ASP A 135 -13.50 1.57 -12.80
CA ASP A 135 -13.67 1.25 -14.22
C ASP A 135 -12.35 1.25 -14.98
N CYS A 136 -11.53 2.27 -14.79
CA CYS A 136 -10.22 2.35 -15.43
C CYS A 136 -9.27 1.26 -14.93
N LYS A 137 -9.34 0.92 -13.66
CA LYS A 137 -8.55 -0.18 -13.09
C LYS A 137 -8.96 -1.52 -13.70
N THR A 138 -10.24 -1.77 -13.84
CA THR A 138 -10.77 -2.98 -14.46
C THR A 138 -10.32 -3.10 -15.92
N LEU A 139 -10.39 -2.00 -16.67
CA LEU A 139 -9.92 -1.97 -18.06
C LEU A 139 -8.43 -2.24 -18.17
N ALA A 140 -7.63 -1.67 -17.27
CA ALA A 140 -6.19 -1.91 -17.25
C ALA A 140 -5.87 -3.38 -16.97
N GLU A 141 -6.57 -4.01 -16.04
CA GLU A 141 -6.40 -5.43 -15.71
C GLU A 141 -6.79 -6.35 -16.87
N ILE A 142 -7.86 -6.03 -17.59
CA ILE A 142 -8.27 -6.77 -18.78
C ILE A 142 -7.19 -6.67 -19.84
N LYS A 143 -6.66 -5.48 -20.07
CA LYS A 143 -5.60 -5.25 -21.06
C LYS A 143 -4.32 -6.04 -20.71
N GLU A 144 -3.90 -6.01 -19.45
CA GLU A 144 -2.75 -6.79 -18.98
C GLU A 144 -2.93 -8.28 -19.24
N ARG A 145 -4.12 -8.84 -18.98
CA ARG A 145 -4.41 -10.25 -19.24
C ARG A 145 -4.33 -10.58 -20.73
N GLN A 146 -4.80 -9.69 -21.58
CA GLN A 146 -4.73 -9.88 -23.04
C GLN A 146 -3.29 -9.85 -23.56
N GLU A 147 -2.45 -8.97 -23.00
CA GLU A 147 -1.05 -8.87 -23.37
C GLU A 147 -0.22 -10.07 -22.88
N LEU A 148 -0.57 -10.63 -21.73
CA LEU A 148 0.12 -11.78 -21.13
C LEU A 148 -0.44 -13.13 -21.60
N GLY A 149 -1.63 -13.14 -22.13
CA GLY A 149 -2.28 -14.31 -22.69
C GLY A 149 -1.95 -14.49 -24.16
#